data_0430237a62156d7b1f2d551d4ce6de28
#
_entry.id   0430237a62156d7b1f2d551d4ce6de28
#
_cell.length_a   1.000
_cell.length_b   1.000
_cell.length_c   1.000
_cell.angle_alpha   90.00
_cell.angle_beta   90.00
_cell.angle_gamma   90.00
#
_symmetry.space_group_name_H-M   'P 1'
#
loop_
_entity.id
_entity.type
_entity.pdbx_description
1 polymer ?
#
loop_
_entity_poly.entity_id
_entity_poly.type
_entity_poly.pdbx_seq_one_letter_code
_entity_poly.pdbx_strand_id
1 'polypeptide(L)'
;QGHPLLLLHAGVADSSMWDDQFGVFAEQYRTIRYDMRGYGKSEPVEGTYTNRDDLYALLKFLSVERTHLIGCSMGGGTCMDFALEHPEMASALIMVASGPTGLDLGLPPPDGFEAIEAAEAAKDWDRMAELETQLWFDGSKRTSDQVDQAARARLLAMNRRAIEHAAKQLGTHVPPLKPSAADRLNQLQLPVLVIYGDRDVPYIQGAALYMGENLPNAQRALMIGTAHLPNMERPTEFNHLVLNFLKQL
;
A
#
# COMPACT_ATOMS: atom_id res chain seq x y z
N GLN A 1 -7.28 18.00 14.60
CA GLN A 1 -8.28 18.86 13.93
C GLN A 1 -7.93 18.86 12.43
N GLY A 2 -8.90 19.02 11.55
CA GLY A 2 -8.73 19.04 10.10
C GLY A 2 -9.51 17.93 9.41
N HIS A 3 -9.48 17.94 8.06
CA HIS A 3 -10.12 16.90 7.27
C HIS A 3 -9.45 15.55 7.54
N PRO A 4 -10.20 14.44 7.65
CA PRO A 4 -9.62 13.12 7.89
C PRO A 4 -8.71 12.70 6.74
N LEU A 5 -7.55 12.11 7.09
CA LEU A 5 -6.56 11.53 6.19
C LEU A 5 -6.16 10.16 6.72
N LEU A 6 -6.52 9.13 6.00
CA LEU A 6 -6.26 7.75 6.40
C LEU A 6 -5.09 7.17 5.61
N LEU A 7 -4.19 6.45 6.31
CA LEU A 7 -2.99 5.82 5.77
C LEU A 7 -3.07 4.30 5.93
N LEU A 8 -3.08 3.56 4.82
CA LEU A 8 -3.03 2.10 4.79
C LEU A 8 -1.67 1.59 4.33
N HIS A 9 -1.12 0.66 5.10
CA HIS A 9 0.21 0.10 4.86
C HIS A 9 0.25 -0.98 3.76
N ALA A 10 1.47 -1.30 3.29
CA ALA A 10 1.74 -2.37 2.35
C ALA A 10 1.66 -3.76 3.01
N GLY A 11 1.55 -4.82 2.21
CA GLY A 11 1.50 -6.21 2.68
C GLY A 11 2.78 -6.73 3.31
N VAL A 12 3.90 -6.06 3.10
CA VAL A 12 5.21 -6.37 3.72
C VAL A 12 5.55 -5.44 4.89
N ALA A 13 4.56 -4.66 5.37
CA ALA A 13 4.77 -3.63 6.37
C ALA A 13 3.62 -3.60 7.40
N ASP A 14 3.71 -2.70 8.35
CA ASP A 14 2.64 -2.32 9.26
C ASP A 14 2.48 -0.80 9.30
N SER A 15 1.59 -0.28 10.15
CA SER A 15 1.32 1.16 10.22
C SER A 15 2.53 2.02 10.54
N SER A 16 3.60 1.45 11.11
CA SER A 16 4.84 2.18 11.41
C SER A 16 5.65 2.55 10.15
N MET A 17 5.34 1.98 8.97
CA MET A 17 5.90 2.47 7.70
C MET A 17 5.60 3.94 7.45
N TRP A 18 4.58 4.48 8.09
CA TRP A 18 4.13 5.86 7.97
C TRP A 18 4.68 6.81 9.06
N ASP A 19 5.67 6.37 9.87
CA ASP A 19 6.22 7.18 10.97
C ASP A 19 6.76 8.53 10.50
N ASP A 20 7.43 8.55 9.34
CA ASP A 20 8.00 9.77 8.74
C ASP A 20 6.94 10.69 8.08
N GLN A 21 5.70 10.22 7.92
CA GLN A 21 4.57 10.93 7.34
C GLN A 21 3.60 11.43 8.41
N PHE A 22 3.35 10.58 9.42
CA PHE A 22 2.23 10.75 10.35
C PHE A 22 2.24 12.11 11.06
N GLY A 23 3.38 12.50 11.63
CA GLY A 23 3.53 13.79 12.32
C GLY A 23 3.35 14.98 11.38
N VAL A 24 3.98 14.92 10.21
CA VAL A 24 3.93 15.98 9.19
C VAL A 24 2.50 16.20 8.68
N PHE A 25 1.77 15.13 8.40
CA PHE A 25 0.38 15.24 7.94
C PHE A 25 -0.57 15.67 9.07
N ALA A 26 -0.29 15.27 10.31
CA ALA A 26 -1.10 15.64 11.48
C ALA A 26 -1.07 17.14 11.81
N GLU A 27 -0.13 17.91 11.26
CA GLU A 27 -0.12 19.37 11.37
C GLU A 27 -1.33 20.02 10.67
N GLN A 28 -1.88 19.38 9.63
CA GLN A 28 -2.94 19.94 8.78
C GLN A 28 -4.20 19.07 8.72
N TYR A 29 -4.09 17.76 8.96
CA TYR A 29 -5.16 16.76 8.81
C TYR A 29 -5.42 16.01 10.12
N ARG A 30 -6.64 15.48 10.27
CA ARG A 30 -6.92 14.43 11.25
C ARG A 30 -6.35 13.12 10.71
N THR A 31 -5.06 12.88 10.91
CA THR A 31 -4.35 11.72 10.35
C THR A 31 -4.67 10.46 11.15
N ILE A 32 -5.04 9.40 10.43
CA ILE A 32 -5.42 8.09 10.97
C ILE A 32 -4.55 7.04 10.30
N ARG A 33 -3.97 6.15 11.07
CA ARG A 33 -3.31 4.93 10.60
C ARG A 33 -3.61 3.77 11.52
N TYR A 34 -3.65 2.58 11.01
CA TYR A 34 -3.85 1.37 11.80
C TYR A 34 -3.14 0.18 11.16
N ASP A 35 -2.92 -0.86 11.95
CA ASP A 35 -2.43 -2.13 11.45
C ASP A 35 -3.63 -2.93 10.93
N MET A 36 -3.62 -3.31 9.65
CA MET A 36 -4.62 -4.23 9.11
C MET A 36 -4.53 -5.57 9.83
N ARG A 37 -5.62 -6.32 9.83
CA ARG A 37 -5.73 -7.62 10.49
C ARG A 37 -4.60 -8.56 10.06
N GLY A 38 -3.88 -9.15 11.02
CA GLY A 38 -2.71 -10.00 10.80
C GLY A 38 -1.40 -9.23 10.55
N TYR A 39 -1.37 -7.91 10.79
CA TYR A 39 -0.18 -7.07 10.66
C TYR A 39 0.11 -6.30 11.93
N GLY A 40 1.39 -5.98 12.15
CA GLY A 40 1.83 -5.14 13.25
C GLY A 40 1.34 -5.64 14.62
N LYS A 41 0.50 -4.82 15.27
CA LYS A 41 -0.10 -5.14 16.58
C LYS A 41 -1.51 -5.72 16.46
N SER A 42 -2.07 -5.82 15.24
CA SER A 42 -3.37 -6.42 14.99
C SER A 42 -3.20 -7.91 14.73
N GLU A 43 -3.53 -8.72 15.74
CA GLU A 43 -3.43 -10.18 15.64
C GLU A 43 -4.33 -10.74 14.52
N PRO A 44 -3.91 -11.84 13.86
CA PRO A 44 -4.79 -12.59 12.98
C PRO A 44 -5.89 -13.27 13.83
N VAL A 45 -7.10 -13.35 13.29
CA VAL A 45 -8.25 -13.97 13.95
C VAL A 45 -8.96 -14.93 13.01
N GLU A 46 -9.65 -15.92 13.57
CA GLU A 46 -10.46 -16.85 12.81
C GLU A 46 -11.65 -16.14 12.13
N GLY A 47 -12.18 -16.79 11.10
CA GLY A 47 -13.34 -16.31 10.34
C GLY A 47 -12.98 -15.66 9.02
N THR A 48 -14.00 -15.24 8.32
CA THR A 48 -13.89 -14.62 7.01
C THR A 48 -13.90 -13.09 7.14
N TYR A 49 -13.01 -12.39 6.43
CA TYR A 49 -12.90 -10.95 6.52
C TYR A 49 -12.45 -10.32 5.20
N THR A 50 -12.66 -9.00 5.08
CA THR A 50 -12.01 -8.17 4.06
C THR A 50 -11.38 -6.95 4.71
N ASN A 51 -10.25 -6.49 4.17
CA ASN A 51 -9.61 -5.26 4.66
C ASN A 51 -10.50 -4.03 4.44
N ARG A 52 -11.33 -4.01 3.40
CA ARG A 52 -12.24 -2.88 3.12
C ARG A 52 -13.41 -2.82 4.11
N ASP A 53 -13.95 -3.99 4.56
CA ASP A 53 -15.00 -4.02 5.58
C ASP A 53 -14.45 -3.60 6.95
N ASP A 54 -13.23 -4.03 7.28
CA ASP A 54 -12.51 -3.58 8.48
C ASP A 54 -12.27 -2.06 8.43
N LEU A 55 -11.88 -1.53 7.26
CA LEU A 55 -11.73 -0.09 7.04
C LEU A 55 -13.06 0.66 7.23
N TYR A 56 -14.14 0.15 6.63
CA TYR A 56 -15.48 0.73 6.81
C TYR A 56 -15.89 0.77 8.29
N ALA A 57 -15.74 -0.36 8.98
CA ALA A 57 -16.07 -0.46 10.39
C ALA A 57 -15.25 0.50 11.25
N LEU A 58 -13.95 0.64 10.98
CA LEU A 58 -13.07 1.58 11.65
C LEU A 58 -13.52 3.04 11.44
N LEU A 59 -13.79 3.44 10.21
CA LEU A 59 -14.24 4.80 9.91
C LEU A 59 -15.58 5.13 10.59
N LYS A 60 -16.52 4.17 10.60
CA LYS A 60 -17.80 4.31 11.34
C LYS A 60 -17.57 4.44 12.84
N PHE A 61 -16.70 3.61 13.42
CA PHE A 61 -16.35 3.68 14.84
C PHE A 61 -15.73 5.04 15.23
N LEU A 62 -14.89 5.60 14.35
CA LEU A 62 -14.22 6.90 14.55
C LEU A 62 -15.12 8.09 14.20
N SER A 63 -16.39 7.85 13.80
CA SER A 63 -17.32 8.88 13.31
C SER A 63 -16.72 9.71 12.18
N VAL A 64 -16.05 9.05 11.23
CA VAL A 64 -15.49 9.65 10.01
C VAL A 64 -16.48 9.42 8.87
N GLU A 65 -17.11 10.49 8.41
CA GLU A 65 -18.08 10.44 7.31
C GLU A 65 -17.40 10.48 5.95
N ARG A 66 -16.29 11.23 5.83
CA ARG A 66 -15.53 11.37 4.59
C ARG A 66 -14.06 11.60 4.86
N THR A 67 -13.17 10.98 4.06
CA THR A 67 -11.72 11.00 4.28
C THR A 67 -10.95 11.00 2.96
N HIS A 68 -9.75 11.59 2.95
CA HIS A 68 -8.73 11.27 1.97
C HIS A 68 -8.10 9.93 2.32
N LEU A 69 -7.79 9.13 1.32
CA LEU A 69 -7.23 7.79 1.46
C LEU A 69 -5.83 7.74 0.84
N ILE A 70 -4.84 7.31 1.61
CA ILE A 70 -3.50 6.97 1.11
C ILE A 70 -3.29 5.50 1.36
N GLY A 71 -2.96 4.74 0.32
CA GLY A 71 -2.67 3.32 0.46
C GLY A 71 -1.44 2.91 -0.34
N CYS A 72 -0.56 2.14 0.31
CA CYS A 72 0.61 1.57 -0.34
C CYS A 72 0.36 0.10 -0.70
N SER A 73 0.66 -0.29 -1.95
CA SER A 73 0.56 -1.68 -2.41
C SER A 73 -0.81 -2.31 -2.09
N MET A 74 -0.86 -3.35 -1.26
CA MET A 74 -2.11 -3.94 -0.76
C MET A 74 -3.05 -2.90 -0.15
N GLY A 75 -2.52 -1.95 0.62
CA GLY A 75 -3.31 -0.85 1.18
C GLY A 75 -3.92 0.05 0.12
N GLY A 76 -3.23 0.26 -1.00
CA GLY A 76 -3.75 1.02 -2.14
C GLY A 76 -4.92 0.30 -2.83
N GLY A 77 -4.78 -1.00 -3.10
CA GLY A 77 -5.87 -1.83 -3.61
C GLY A 77 -7.09 -1.80 -2.69
N THR A 78 -6.86 -1.92 -1.38
CA THR A 78 -7.93 -1.83 -0.37
C THR A 78 -8.62 -0.46 -0.39
N CYS A 79 -7.86 0.65 -0.48
CA CYS A 79 -8.42 2.00 -0.58
C CYS A 79 -9.25 2.19 -1.85
N MET A 80 -8.79 1.65 -2.97
CA MET A 80 -9.50 1.74 -4.25
C MET A 80 -10.80 0.93 -4.21
N ASP A 81 -10.76 -0.31 -3.74
CA ASP A 81 -11.95 -1.15 -3.57
C ASP A 81 -12.97 -0.49 -2.63
N PHE A 82 -12.48 0.10 -1.52
CA PHE A 82 -13.32 0.86 -0.59
C PHE A 82 -13.99 2.07 -1.26
N ALA A 83 -13.23 2.86 -2.03
CA ALA A 83 -13.75 4.04 -2.71
C ALA A 83 -14.78 3.69 -3.79
N LEU A 84 -14.71 2.50 -4.38
CA LEU A 84 -15.69 1.98 -5.34
C LEU A 84 -16.99 1.53 -4.66
N GLU A 85 -16.93 1.01 -3.43
CA GLU A 85 -18.12 0.58 -2.66
C GLU A 85 -18.75 1.71 -1.85
N HIS A 86 -17.94 2.66 -1.40
CA HIS A 86 -18.35 3.77 -0.54
C HIS A 86 -17.89 5.13 -1.11
N PRO A 87 -18.31 5.50 -2.34
CA PRO A 87 -17.81 6.71 -3.00
C PRO A 87 -18.13 7.99 -2.23
N GLU A 88 -19.20 8.00 -1.43
CA GLU A 88 -19.57 9.11 -0.56
C GLU A 88 -18.57 9.34 0.59
N MET A 89 -17.86 8.29 1.02
CA MET A 89 -16.89 8.34 2.11
C MET A 89 -15.46 8.67 1.66
N ALA A 90 -15.17 8.61 0.36
CA ALA A 90 -13.86 8.93 -0.20
C ALA A 90 -13.85 10.32 -0.85
N SER A 91 -12.88 11.16 -0.50
CA SER A 91 -12.75 12.51 -1.07
C SER A 91 -11.56 12.67 -2.02
N ALA A 92 -10.50 11.89 -1.81
CA ALA A 92 -9.35 11.76 -2.71
C ALA A 92 -8.67 10.42 -2.46
N LEU A 93 -7.92 9.94 -3.44
CA LEU A 93 -7.18 8.69 -3.37
C LEU A 93 -5.72 8.91 -3.76
N ILE A 94 -4.79 8.50 -2.92
CA ILE A 94 -3.35 8.50 -3.20
C ILE A 94 -2.89 7.03 -3.23
N MET A 95 -2.60 6.55 -4.43
CA MET A 95 -2.13 5.20 -4.72
C MET A 95 -0.61 5.20 -4.71
N VAL A 96 0.00 4.48 -3.78
CA VAL A 96 1.46 4.43 -3.63
C VAL A 96 1.94 3.03 -4.00
N ALA A 97 2.74 2.92 -5.04
CA ALA A 97 3.29 1.64 -5.52
C ALA A 97 2.22 0.53 -5.55
N SER A 98 1.07 0.81 -6.14
CA SER A 98 -0.10 -0.06 -6.11
C SER A 98 -0.76 -0.14 -7.48
N GLY A 99 -1.68 -1.08 -7.63
CA GLY A 99 -2.54 -1.22 -8.80
C GLY A 99 -3.98 -1.53 -8.41
N PRO A 100 -4.93 -1.42 -9.35
CA PRO A 100 -6.31 -1.82 -9.13
C PRO A 100 -6.40 -3.34 -8.96
N THR A 101 -7.23 -3.80 -8.04
CA THR A 101 -7.49 -5.23 -7.87
C THR A 101 -8.04 -5.81 -9.16
N GLY A 102 -7.57 -7.02 -9.51
CA GLY A 102 -7.95 -7.73 -10.74
C GLY A 102 -7.25 -7.27 -12.03
N LEU A 103 -6.31 -6.32 -11.96
CA LEU A 103 -5.49 -5.95 -13.13
C LEU A 103 -4.56 -7.10 -13.51
N ASP A 104 -4.65 -7.54 -14.74
CA ASP A 104 -3.71 -8.46 -15.37
C ASP A 104 -3.01 -7.74 -16.54
N LEU A 105 -1.69 -7.59 -16.43
CA LEU A 105 -0.84 -6.99 -17.48
C LEU A 105 -0.15 -8.07 -18.35
N GLY A 106 -0.39 -9.35 -18.10
CA GLY A 106 0.26 -10.45 -18.81
C GLY A 106 1.77 -10.52 -18.61
N LEU A 107 2.29 -9.93 -17.51
CA LEU A 107 3.73 -9.92 -17.21
C LEU A 107 4.11 -11.15 -16.38
N PRO A 108 5.33 -11.70 -16.59
CA PRO A 108 5.83 -12.77 -15.74
C PRO A 108 6.01 -12.30 -14.28
N PRO A 109 6.04 -13.23 -13.33
CA PRO A 109 6.46 -12.90 -11.96
C PRO A 109 7.80 -12.18 -11.95
N PRO A 110 8.04 -11.27 -10.98
CA PRO A 110 9.32 -10.57 -10.89
C PRO A 110 10.46 -11.54 -10.57
N ASP A 111 11.68 -11.17 -11.00
CA ASP A 111 12.89 -11.93 -10.68
C ASP A 111 13.01 -12.12 -9.16
N GLY A 112 13.38 -13.30 -8.73
CA GLY A 112 13.51 -13.66 -7.31
C GLY A 112 12.24 -14.21 -6.66
N PHE A 113 11.08 -14.17 -7.34
CA PHE A 113 9.82 -14.67 -6.78
C PHE A 113 9.85 -16.17 -6.48
N GLU A 114 10.48 -16.97 -7.35
CA GLU A 114 10.66 -18.42 -7.13
C GLU A 114 11.47 -18.72 -5.85
N ALA A 115 12.46 -17.86 -5.52
CA ALA A 115 13.23 -18.03 -4.29
C ALA A 115 12.41 -17.71 -3.03
N ILE A 116 11.47 -16.75 -3.13
CA ILE A 116 10.52 -16.45 -2.04
C ILE A 116 9.58 -17.64 -1.83
N GLU A 117 8.99 -18.18 -2.90
CA GLU A 117 8.12 -19.37 -2.82
C GLU A 117 8.86 -20.59 -2.25
N ALA A 118 10.12 -20.79 -2.63
CA ALA A 118 10.95 -21.87 -2.08
C ALA A 118 11.23 -21.69 -0.58
N ALA A 119 11.49 -20.45 -0.12
CA ALA A 119 11.66 -20.15 1.29
C ALA A 119 10.37 -20.36 2.09
N GLU A 120 9.23 -19.95 1.54
CA GLU A 120 7.90 -20.18 2.12
C GLU A 120 7.61 -21.68 2.27
N ALA A 121 7.81 -22.46 1.20
CA ALA A 121 7.62 -23.92 1.21
C ALA A 121 8.53 -24.62 2.23
N ALA A 122 9.75 -24.12 2.42
CA ALA A 122 10.69 -24.61 3.44
C ALA A 122 10.37 -24.09 4.86
N LYS A 123 9.42 -23.17 5.00
CA LYS A 123 9.12 -22.43 6.24
C LYS A 123 10.35 -21.69 6.81
N ASP A 124 11.25 -21.28 5.94
CA ASP A 124 12.39 -20.43 6.27
C ASP A 124 11.96 -18.95 6.26
N TRP A 125 11.26 -18.56 7.33
CA TRP A 125 10.64 -17.25 7.45
C TRP A 125 11.66 -16.11 7.45
N ASP A 126 12.84 -16.32 7.99
CA ASP A 126 13.93 -15.34 7.97
C ASP A 126 14.44 -15.12 6.56
N ARG A 127 14.62 -16.20 5.81
CA ARG A 127 15.03 -16.12 4.41
C ARG A 127 13.95 -15.47 3.53
N MET A 128 12.69 -15.82 3.74
CA MET A 128 11.56 -15.23 3.05
C MET A 128 11.51 -13.72 3.30
N ALA A 129 11.58 -13.26 4.55
CA ALA A 129 11.57 -11.85 4.90
C ALA A 129 12.71 -11.07 4.26
N GLU A 130 13.92 -11.65 4.21
CA GLU A 130 15.07 -11.03 3.56
C GLU A 130 14.87 -10.92 2.05
N LEU A 131 14.40 -11.98 1.39
CA LEU A 131 14.14 -11.98 -0.07
C LEU A 131 13.04 -11.00 -0.46
N GLU A 132 11.96 -10.92 0.30
CA GLU A 132 10.91 -9.92 0.08
C GLU A 132 11.41 -8.50 0.32
N THR A 133 12.28 -8.29 1.32
CA THR A 133 12.91 -6.98 1.53
C THR A 133 13.82 -6.60 0.37
N GLN A 134 14.58 -7.55 -0.18
CA GLN A 134 15.38 -7.34 -1.39
C GLN A 134 14.49 -6.95 -2.59
N LEU A 135 13.41 -7.69 -2.79
CA LEU A 135 12.49 -7.43 -3.92
C LEU A 135 11.81 -6.07 -3.80
N TRP A 136 11.22 -5.76 -2.63
CA TRP A 136 10.32 -4.63 -2.48
C TRP A 136 11.01 -3.34 -1.99
N PHE A 137 12.12 -3.43 -1.25
CA PHE A 137 12.83 -2.25 -0.77
C PHE A 137 14.10 -1.95 -1.55
N ASP A 138 14.98 -2.95 -1.69
CA ASP A 138 16.19 -2.77 -2.48
C ASP A 138 15.80 -2.54 -3.96
N GLY A 139 14.78 -3.25 -4.42
CA GLY A 139 14.19 -3.08 -5.75
C GLY A 139 15.10 -3.60 -6.86
N SER A 140 14.68 -3.37 -8.10
CA SER A 140 15.45 -3.80 -9.26
C SER A 140 16.75 -3.00 -9.41
N LYS A 141 17.85 -3.69 -9.72
CA LYS A 141 19.15 -3.10 -10.05
C LYS A 141 19.85 -2.36 -8.89
N ARG A 142 19.46 -2.61 -7.65
CA ARG A 142 20.20 -2.15 -6.47
C ARG A 142 20.57 -3.34 -5.57
N THR A 143 21.65 -3.17 -4.85
CA THR A 143 22.07 -4.05 -3.76
C THR A 143 21.71 -3.43 -2.42
N SER A 144 21.67 -4.24 -1.36
CA SER A 144 21.26 -3.78 -0.04
C SER A 144 22.12 -2.65 0.55
N ASP A 145 23.38 -2.54 0.14
CA ASP A 145 24.30 -1.44 0.53
C ASP A 145 24.02 -0.11 -0.17
N GLN A 146 23.16 -0.10 -1.17
CA GLN A 146 22.78 1.10 -1.95
C GLN A 146 21.48 1.77 -1.49
N VAL A 147 20.88 1.27 -0.42
CA VAL A 147 19.65 1.81 0.16
C VAL A 147 19.86 2.27 1.60
N ASP A 148 18.93 3.05 2.15
CA ASP A 148 18.97 3.46 3.55
C ASP A 148 18.84 2.24 4.48
N GLN A 149 19.92 1.96 5.23
CA GLN A 149 20.01 0.77 6.08
C GLN A 149 19.03 0.80 7.25
N ALA A 150 18.73 1.98 7.78
CA ALA A 150 17.81 2.11 8.91
C ALA A 150 16.36 1.86 8.44
N ALA A 151 15.96 2.43 7.32
CA ALA A 151 14.65 2.19 6.73
C ALA A 151 14.48 0.73 6.28
N ARG A 152 15.52 0.14 5.66
CA ARG A 152 15.55 -1.27 5.28
C ARG A 152 15.37 -2.20 6.47
N ALA A 153 16.10 -1.96 7.57
CA ALA A 153 15.99 -2.77 8.78
C ALA A 153 14.61 -2.64 9.44
N ARG A 154 14.00 -1.44 9.40
CA ARG A 154 12.62 -1.25 9.85
C ARG A 154 11.64 -2.10 9.04
N LEU A 155 11.76 -2.08 7.70
CA LEU A 155 10.90 -2.89 6.85
C LEU A 155 11.09 -4.38 7.11
N LEU A 156 12.32 -4.86 7.16
CA LEU A 156 12.62 -6.27 7.44
C LEU A 156 11.94 -6.74 8.75
N ALA A 157 11.99 -5.92 9.80
CA ALA A 157 11.37 -6.25 11.09
C ALA A 157 9.82 -6.26 10.99
N MET A 158 9.22 -5.36 10.24
CA MET A 158 7.77 -5.34 9.99
C MET A 158 7.34 -6.56 9.19
N ASN A 159 8.06 -6.85 8.11
CA ASN A 159 7.76 -7.96 7.21
C ASN A 159 7.88 -9.31 7.92
N ARG A 160 8.95 -9.51 8.70
CA ARG A 160 9.10 -10.71 9.51
C ARG A 160 7.89 -10.97 10.41
N ARG A 161 7.39 -9.93 11.09
CA ARG A 161 6.20 -10.03 11.93
C ARG A 161 4.96 -10.39 11.12
N ALA A 162 4.78 -9.79 9.94
CA ALA A 162 3.68 -10.13 9.06
C ALA A 162 3.71 -11.60 8.62
N ILE A 163 4.88 -12.11 8.25
CA ILE A 163 5.09 -13.52 7.89
C ILE A 163 4.81 -14.44 9.10
N GLU A 164 5.28 -14.12 10.30
CA GLU A 164 4.97 -14.87 11.52
C GLU A 164 3.47 -14.92 11.82
N HIS A 165 2.74 -13.86 11.57
CA HIS A 165 1.28 -13.82 11.70
C HIS A 165 0.60 -14.65 10.61
N ALA A 166 1.03 -14.54 9.37
CA ALA A 166 0.49 -15.32 8.24
C ALA A 166 0.74 -16.83 8.44
N ALA A 167 1.88 -17.21 9.02
CA ALA A 167 2.22 -18.60 9.31
C ALA A 167 1.26 -19.28 10.32
N LYS A 168 0.50 -18.51 11.10
CA LYS A 168 -0.55 -19.03 11.99
C LYS A 168 -1.76 -19.56 11.21
N GLN A 169 -1.92 -19.16 9.94
CA GLN A 169 -3.00 -19.56 9.04
C GLN A 169 -4.41 -19.34 9.63
N LEU A 170 -4.57 -18.27 10.39
CA LEU A 170 -5.84 -17.86 10.97
C LEU A 170 -6.58 -16.90 10.04
N GLY A 171 -7.89 -17.13 9.90
CA GLY A 171 -8.77 -16.31 9.08
C GLY A 171 -8.68 -16.61 7.58
N THR A 172 -9.71 -16.20 6.87
CA THR A 172 -9.83 -16.33 5.41
C THR A 172 -10.15 -14.96 4.82
N HIS A 173 -9.22 -14.42 4.06
CA HIS A 173 -9.46 -13.18 3.34
C HIS A 173 -10.40 -13.45 2.15
N VAL A 174 -11.49 -12.68 2.05
CA VAL A 174 -12.41 -12.77 0.90
C VAL A 174 -11.75 -12.19 -0.34
N PRO A 175 -11.93 -12.82 -1.51
CA PRO A 175 -11.42 -12.31 -2.77
C PRO A 175 -11.86 -10.87 -3.07
N PRO A 176 -11.13 -10.17 -3.96
CA PRO A 176 -11.47 -8.84 -4.44
C PRO A 176 -12.90 -8.72 -4.98
N LEU A 177 -13.34 -7.49 -5.19
CA LEU A 177 -14.63 -7.15 -5.78
C LEU A 177 -14.88 -7.87 -7.13
N LYS A 178 -16.14 -8.17 -7.41
CA LYS A 178 -16.60 -8.62 -8.73
C LYS A 178 -17.78 -7.75 -9.18
N PRO A 179 -17.66 -6.98 -10.27
CA PRO A 179 -16.45 -6.83 -11.12
C PRO A 179 -15.28 -6.22 -10.35
N SER A 180 -14.06 -6.50 -10.81
CA SER A 180 -12.82 -6.04 -10.18
C SER A 180 -12.67 -4.51 -10.26
N ALA A 181 -11.77 -3.92 -9.45
CA ALA A 181 -11.51 -2.49 -9.56
C ALA A 181 -10.95 -2.12 -10.95
N ALA A 182 -10.14 -2.99 -11.57
CA ALA A 182 -9.62 -2.77 -12.91
C ALA A 182 -10.74 -2.59 -13.98
N ASP A 183 -11.89 -3.26 -13.81
CA ASP A 183 -13.05 -3.16 -14.70
C ASP A 183 -13.92 -1.91 -14.43
N ARG A 184 -13.65 -1.18 -13.33
CA ARG A 184 -14.51 -0.13 -12.79
C ARG A 184 -13.82 1.22 -12.60
N LEU A 185 -12.60 1.41 -13.10
CA LEU A 185 -11.81 2.64 -12.90
C LEU A 185 -12.57 3.91 -13.31
N ASN A 186 -13.39 3.83 -14.37
CA ASN A 186 -14.21 4.95 -14.84
C ASN A 186 -15.31 5.39 -13.86
N GLN A 187 -15.62 4.61 -12.84
CA GLN A 187 -16.56 4.97 -11.77
C GLN A 187 -15.94 5.86 -10.71
N LEU A 188 -14.60 5.86 -10.59
CA LEU A 188 -13.87 6.69 -9.64
C LEU A 188 -13.71 8.13 -10.16
N GLN A 189 -14.64 8.99 -9.80
CA GLN A 189 -14.66 10.38 -10.22
C GLN A 189 -13.90 11.34 -9.29
N LEU A 190 -13.40 10.83 -8.16
CA LEU A 190 -12.62 11.60 -7.20
C LEU A 190 -11.20 11.88 -7.73
N PRO A 191 -10.50 12.90 -7.23
CA PRO A 191 -9.10 13.15 -7.56
C PRO A 191 -8.20 11.99 -7.11
N VAL A 192 -7.29 11.54 -8.00
CA VAL A 192 -6.35 10.46 -7.73
C VAL A 192 -4.91 10.91 -7.98
N LEU A 193 -4.01 10.64 -7.03
CA LEU A 193 -2.57 10.75 -7.22
C LEU A 193 -1.96 9.34 -7.23
N VAL A 194 -1.22 9.01 -8.27
CA VAL A 194 -0.50 7.73 -8.41
C VAL A 194 0.99 7.98 -8.25
N ILE A 195 1.57 7.52 -7.14
CA ILE A 195 3.00 7.64 -6.83
C ILE A 195 3.66 6.27 -7.02
N TYR A 196 4.78 6.22 -7.75
CA TYR A 196 5.52 4.99 -8.00
C TYR A 196 7.00 5.25 -8.19
N GLY A 197 7.83 4.22 -7.96
CA GLY A 197 9.27 4.26 -8.11
C GLY A 197 9.75 3.66 -9.45
N ASP A 198 10.86 4.15 -10.01
CA ASP A 198 11.49 3.58 -11.22
C ASP A 198 12.32 2.32 -10.93
N ARG A 199 12.51 1.97 -9.67
CA ARG A 199 13.19 0.76 -9.21
C ARG A 199 12.24 -0.32 -8.73
N ASP A 200 10.94 -0.08 -8.79
CA ASP A 200 9.93 -1.08 -8.47
C ASP A 200 9.81 -2.14 -9.59
N VAL A 201 9.10 -3.21 -9.32
CA VAL A 201 8.87 -4.28 -10.28
C VAL A 201 8.08 -3.80 -11.50
N PRO A 202 8.27 -4.40 -12.68
CA PRO A 202 7.62 -3.96 -13.93
C PRO A 202 6.08 -3.90 -13.83
N TYR A 203 5.47 -4.83 -13.07
CA TYR A 203 4.03 -4.84 -12.85
C TYR A 203 3.53 -3.55 -12.21
N ILE A 204 4.18 -3.08 -11.15
CA ILE A 204 3.78 -1.85 -10.43
C ILE A 204 3.95 -0.60 -11.30
N GLN A 205 5.05 -0.54 -12.05
CA GLN A 205 5.25 0.55 -13.00
C GLN A 205 4.18 0.54 -14.10
N GLY A 206 3.86 -0.63 -14.66
CA GLY A 206 2.80 -0.81 -15.65
C GLY A 206 1.42 -0.45 -15.08
N ALA A 207 1.12 -0.86 -13.85
CA ALA A 207 -0.13 -0.52 -13.17
C ALA A 207 -0.29 0.99 -12.94
N ALA A 208 0.80 1.70 -12.60
CA ALA A 208 0.79 3.15 -12.47
C ALA A 208 0.51 3.85 -13.81
N LEU A 209 1.08 3.35 -14.91
CA LEU A 209 0.79 3.86 -16.26
C LEU A 209 -0.67 3.59 -16.63
N TYR A 210 -1.14 2.35 -16.43
CA TYR A 210 -2.53 1.95 -16.70
C TYR A 210 -3.54 2.81 -15.93
N MET A 211 -3.33 3.04 -14.64
CA MET A 211 -4.19 3.92 -13.85
C MET A 211 -4.19 5.36 -14.36
N GLY A 212 -3.03 5.89 -14.75
CA GLY A 212 -2.93 7.24 -15.29
C GLY A 212 -3.66 7.44 -16.62
N GLU A 213 -3.89 6.38 -17.37
CA GLU A 213 -4.59 6.40 -18.66
C GLU A 213 -6.10 6.12 -18.53
N ASN A 214 -6.50 5.37 -17.49
CA ASN A 214 -7.87 4.86 -17.36
C ASN A 214 -8.68 5.48 -16.22
N LEU A 215 -8.05 6.21 -15.30
CA LEU A 215 -8.76 6.98 -14.27
C LEU A 215 -9.10 8.38 -14.78
N PRO A 216 -10.34 8.87 -14.61
CA PRO A 216 -10.76 10.17 -15.16
C PRO A 216 -9.96 11.36 -14.62
N ASN A 217 -9.57 11.35 -13.35
CA ASN A 217 -8.94 12.48 -12.66
C ASN A 217 -7.60 12.07 -12.00
N ALA A 218 -6.77 11.31 -12.72
CA ALA A 218 -5.47 10.87 -12.21
C ALA A 218 -4.33 11.82 -12.55
N GLN A 219 -3.49 12.08 -11.55
CA GLN A 219 -2.15 12.64 -11.70
C GLN A 219 -1.14 11.54 -11.38
N ARG A 220 0.00 11.48 -12.11
CA ARG A 220 1.09 10.54 -11.84
C ARG A 220 2.33 11.27 -11.35
N ALA A 221 3.00 10.69 -10.37
CA ALA A 221 4.26 11.17 -9.83
C ALA A 221 5.27 10.01 -9.76
N LEU A 222 6.31 10.08 -10.61
CA LEU A 222 7.43 9.15 -10.57
C LEU A 222 8.47 9.65 -9.57
N MET A 223 8.77 8.85 -8.54
CA MET A 223 9.87 9.10 -7.61
C MET A 223 11.14 8.36 -8.08
N ILE A 224 12.03 9.08 -8.75
CA ILE A 224 13.25 8.51 -9.35
C ILE A 224 14.17 7.96 -8.26
N GLY A 225 14.67 6.73 -8.47
CA GLY A 225 15.62 6.06 -7.58
C GLY A 225 14.95 5.39 -6.38
N THR A 226 13.61 5.31 -6.33
CA THR A 226 12.88 4.57 -5.30
C THR A 226 12.27 3.28 -5.85
N ALA A 227 12.03 2.32 -4.96
CA ALA A 227 11.32 1.07 -5.26
C ALA A 227 9.87 1.12 -4.74
N HIS A 228 9.43 0.07 -4.05
CA HIS A 228 8.05 -0.15 -3.67
C HIS A 228 7.56 0.67 -2.47
N LEU A 229 8.49 1.21 -1.65
CA LEU A 229 8.16 1.98 -0.47
C LEU A 229 8.75 3.41 -0.54
N PRO A 230 8.35 4.21 -1.54
CA PRO A 230 8.94 5.53 -1.79
C PRO A 230 8.77 6.49 -0.60
N ASN A 231 7.74 6.31 0.23
CA ASN A 231 7.50 7.06 1.45
C ASN A 231 8.57 6.80 2.52
N MET A 232 9.12 5.58 2.60
CA MET A 232 10.19 5.23 3.52
C MET A 232 11.58 5.57 2.96
N GLU A 233 11.76 5.46 1.65
CA GLU A 233 13.03 5.69 0.97
C GLU A 233 13.35 7.19 0.84
N ARG A 234 12.34 8.02 0.56
CA ARG A 234 12.48 9.48 0.37
C ARG A 234 11.34 10.24 1.05
N PRO A 235 11.26 10.21 2.39
CA PRO A 235 10.11 10.72 3.13
C PRO A 235 9.80 12.20 2.88
N THR A 236 10.83 13.05 2.78
CA THR A 236 10.62 14.50 2.56
C THR A 236 10.01 14.77 1.19
N GLU A 237 10.53 14.15 0.13
CA GLU A 237 10.01 14.29 -1.23
C GLU A 237 8.57 13.76 -1.32
N PHE A 238 8.32 12.59 -0.75
CA PHE A 238 6.99 11.99 -0.67
C PHE A 238 5.98 12.90 0.03
N ASN A 239 6.35 13.45 1.20
CA ASN A 239 5.50 14.35 1.97
C ASN A 239 5.12 15.59 1.17
N HIS A 240 6.08 16.19 0.45
CA HIS A 240 5.81 17.34 -0.40
C HIS A 240 4.86 17.01 -1.56
N LEU A 241 5.03 15.87 -2.22
CA LEU A 241 4.14 15.44 -3.31
C LEU A 241 2.70 15.30 -2.81
N VAL A 242 2.50 14.58 -1.71
CA VAL A 242 1.17 14.35 -1.12
C VAL A 242 0.53 15.66 -0.67
N LEU A 243 1.24 16.48 0.10
CA LEU A 243 0.68 17.75 0.60
C LEU A 243 0.38 18.74 -0.53
N ASN A 244 1.20 18.79 -1.57
CA ASN A 244 0.93 19.64 -2.73
C ASN A 244 -0.32 19.19 -3.51
N PHE A 245 -0.52 17.88 -3.66
CA PHE A 245 -1.74 17.35 -4.25
C PHE A 245 -2.97 17.69 -3.41
N LEU A 246 -2.93 17.41 -2.11
CA LEU A 246 -4.06 17.65 -1.22
C LEU A 246 -4.44 19.13 -1.08
N LYS A 247 -3.50 20.06 -1.25
CA LYS A 247 -3.77 21.51 -1.23
C LYS A 247 -4.54 22.02 -2.46
N GLN A 248 -4.64 21.21 -3.49
CA GLN A 248 -5.38 21.58 -4.73
C GLN A 248 -6.85 21.18 -4.68
N LEU A 249 -7.25 20.45 -3.63
CA LEU A 249 -8.61 19.95 -3.43
C LEU A 249 -9.47 20.88 -2.59
#